data_449dfbc1c4aa9e63b1786301830856ef
#
_entry.id   449dfbc1c4aa9e63b1786301830856ef
#
_cell.length_a   1.000
_cell.length_b   1.000
_cell.length_c   1.000
_cell.angle_alpha   90.00
_cell.angle_beta   90.00
_cell.angle_gamma   90.00
#
_symmetry.space_group_name_H-M   'P 1'
#
loop_
_entity.id
_entity.type
_entity.pdbx_description
1 polymer ?
#
loop_
_entity_poly.entity_id
_entity_poly.type
_entity_poly.pdbx_seq_one_letter_code
_entity_poly.pdbx_strand_id
1 'polypeptide(L)'
;MKLLYITNGIKGAAGLERVLAIKASYLADVLGYEVHILVLNHHNASLFYEFSSKIILHDISVFGNPYPYLKKYSLGIKNLVNKIQPDIISVCDDGLKGFFVPKLVSKKTVIIYERHVSKIIEIGVDASFFKKAKVSIKFLIMNYLAKSFDKFIVLTEDNISEWNLKNLKVIANPLSFYPKQSALLNNKKVIAVGKQGIQKGFDRLLQSWKIVQQKYPDWELSIYGKYDPKSNLVSLAKQLRIENSVHFFEPVKNVEEKLLESSIFAFSSRFEGFGMVLIEAMACGVPCVSFDCPCGPTSIIKDNEDGFLVANGDTDAFANKLMELIQKDEKRILMGQAAKENVKRYLPETIMPQWDKLFKELIQ
;
A
#
# COMPACT_ATOMS: atom_id res chain seq x y z
N MET A 1 23.43 -5.69 -12.88
CA MET A 1 23.18 -6.13 -11.48
C MET A 1 22.05 -7.14 -11.49
N LYS A 2 22.20 -8.22 -10.73
CA LYS A 2 21.22 -9.31 -10.63
C LYS A 2 20.47 -9.20 -9.30
N LEU A 3 19.15 -9.05 -9.35
CA LEU A 3 18.29 -8.82 -8.19
C LEU A 3 17.29 -9.96 -8.03
N LEU A 4 17.14 -10.49 -6.82
CA LEU A 4 16.13 -11.47 -6.46
C LEU A 4 15.14 -10.89 -5.44
N TYR A 5 13.89 -10.70 -5.83
CA TYR A 5 12.80 -10.45 -4.91
C TYR A 5 12.24 -11.74 -4.34
N ILE A 6 11.97 -11.77 -3.04
CA ILE A 6 11.30 -12.90 -2.36
C ILE A 6 9.99 -12.38 -1.77
N THR A 7 8.87 -12.90 -2.24
CA THR A 7 7.52 -12.50 -1.76
C THR A 7 6.59 -13.72 -1.64
N ASN A 8 5.47 -13.55 -0.95
CA ASN A 8 4.45 -14.60 -0.81
C ASN A 8 3.70 -14.87 -2.10
N GLY A 9 3.42 -13.83 -2.88
CA GLY A 9 2.68 -13.93 -4.13
C GLY A 9 2.53 -12.57 -4.82
N ILE A 10 2.16 -12.62 -6.10
CA ILE A 10 2.03 -11.44 -6.98
C ILE A 10 0.73 -11.43 -7.80
N LYS A 11 -0.21 -12.35 -7.51
CA LYS A 11 -1.46 -12.52 -8.25
C LYS A 11 -2.61 -11.64 -7.75
N GLY A 12 -2.46 -11.00 -6.60
CA GLY A 12 -3.51 -10.20 -5.97
C GLY A 12 -3.62 -8.78 -6.52
N ALA A 13 -4.70 -8.10 -6.13
CA ALA A 13 -4.96 -6.69 -6.44
C ALA A 13 -4.51 -5.75 -5.32
N ALA A 14 -3.61 -6.19 -4.42
CA ALA A 14 -3.20 -5.40 -3.27
C ALA A 14 -2.01 -4.46 -3.60
N GLY A 15 -1.66 -3.61 -2.63
CA GLY A 15 -0.65 -2.57 -2.83
C GLY A 15 0.76 -3.10 -3.06
N LEU A 16 1.15 -4.20 -2.40
CA LEU A 16 2.48 -4.79 -2.56
C LEU A 16 2.70 -5.29 -3.98
N GLU A 17 1.74 -6.03 -4.54
CA GLU A 17 1.83 -6.56 -5.90
C GLU A 17 1.94 -5.44 -6.93
N ARG A 18 1.18 -4.35 -6.74
CA ARG A 18 1.27 -3.16 -7.59
C ARG A 18 2.65 -2.51 -7.52
N VAL A 19 3.13 -2.24 -6.32
CA VAL A 19 4.45 -1.62 -6.10
C VAL A 19 5.56 -2.49 -6.67
N LEU A 20 5.51 -3.80 -6.45
CA LEU A 20 6.51 -4.72 -6.97
C LEU A 20 6.49 -4.76 -8.51
N ALA A 21 5.30 -4.73 -9.13
CA ALA A 21 5.18 -4.66 -10.59
C ALA A 21 5.87 -3.42 -11.16
N ILE A 22 5.63 -2.23 -10.56
CA ILE A 22 6.24 -0.98 -11.00
C ILE A 22 7.76 -1.01 -10.80
N LYS A 23 8.22 -1.33 -9.60
CA LYS A 23 9.65 -1.33 -9.24
C LYS A 23 10.45 -2.33 -10.06
N ALA A 24 10.01 -3.59 -10.11
CA ALA A 24 10.70 -4.65 -10.81
C ALA A 24 10.77 -4.38 -12.32
N SER A 25 9.65 -3.88 -12.90
CA SER A 25 9.63 -3.52 -14.32
C SER A 25 10.56 -2.34 -14.63
N TYR A 26 10.56 -1.28 -13.81
CA TYR A 26 11.46 -0.15 -14.00
C TYR A 26 12.93 -0.58 -13.92
N LEU A 27 13.29 -1.41 -12.94
CA LEU A 27 14.65 -1.93 -12.79
C LEU A 27 15.07 -2.76 -14.01
N ALA A 28 14.18 -3.58 -14.55
CA ALA A 28 14.47 -4.42 -15.70
C ALA A 28 14.47 -3.64 -17.03
N ASP A 29 13.50 -2.75 -17.26
CA ASP A 29 13.29 -2.10 -18.54
C ASP A 29 14.14 -0.85 -18.72
N VAL A 30 14.26 -0.04 -17.65
CA VAL A 30 14.93 1.27 -17.69
C VAL A 30 16.38 1.17 -17.21
N LEU A 31 16.62 0.45 -16.11
CA LEU A 31 17.97 0.35 -15.53
C LEU A 31 18.75 -0.88 -15.99
N GLY A 32 18.13 -1.79 -16.76
CA GLY A 32 18.79 -2.95 -17.35
C GLY A 32 19.23 -4.01 -16.34
N TYR A 33 18.56 -4.11 -15.19
CA TYR A 33 18.84 -5.14 -14.19
C TYR A 33 18.29 -6.51 -14.65
N GLU A 34 18.99 -7.57 -14.30
CA GLU A 34 18.46 -8.93 -14.36
C GLU A 34 17.58 -9.16 -13.11
N VAL A 35 16.26 -9.10 -13.29
CA VAL A 35 15.31 -9.16 -12.16
C VAL A 35 14.63 -10.52 -12.09
N HIS A 36 14.79 -11.18 -10.95
CA HIS A 36 14.11 -12.42 -10.58
C HIS A 36 13.11 -12.17 -9.47
N ILE A 37 11.95 -12.84 -9.52
CA ILE A 37 10.95 -12.80 -8.45
C ILE A 37 10.63 -14.23 -8.03
N LEU A 38 10.85 -14.54 -6.76
CA LEU A 38 10.44 -15.80 -6.14
C LEU A 38 9.10 -15.62 -5.45
N VAL A 39 8.14 -16.45 -5.83
CA VAL A 39 6.80 -16.52 -5.25
C VAL A 39 6.52 -17.91 -4.68
N LEU A 40 5.47 -18.03 -3.89
CA LEU A 40 5.05 -19.30 -3.29
C LEU A 40 3.69 -19.74 -3.85
N ASN A 41 3.60 -21.00 -4.30
CA ASN A 41 2.35 -21.63 -4.75
C ASN A 41 1.62 -20.82 -5.84
N HIS A 42 2.38 -20.28 -6.78
CA HIS A 42 1.81 -19.44 -7.85
C HIS A 42 1.06 -20.27 -8.89
N HIS A 43 1.61 -21.45 -9.27
CA HIS A 43 1.00 -22.42 -10.19
C HIS A 43 0.51 -21.79 -11.50
N ASN A 44 1.28 -20.88 -12.10
CA ASN A 44 0.95 -20.17 -13.35
C ASN A 44 -0.39 -19.41 -13.31
N ALA A 45 -0.83 -18.96 -12.15
CA ALA A 45 -2.03 -18.15 -12.02
C ALA A 45 -1.88 -16.81 -12.75
N SER A 46 -2.99 -16.29 -13.30
CA SER A 46 -3.00 -14.98 -13.95
C SER A 46 -2.64 -13.87 -12.96
N LEU A 47 -1.87 -12.91 -13.45
CA LEU A 47 -1.48 -11.72 -12.69
C LEU A 47 -2.55 -10.63 -12.82
N PHE A 48 -2.82 -9.92 -11.73
CA PHE A 48 -3.71 -8.76 -11.77
C PHE A 48 -3.02 -7.54 -12.36
N TYR A 49 -1.76 -7.30 -11.99
CA TYR A 49 -0.91 -6.24 -12.54
C TYR A 49 0.06 -6.81 -13.57
N GLU A 50 0.41 -5.98 -14.56
CA GLU A 50 1.37 -6.34 -15.58
C GLU A 50 2.81 -6.17 -15.07
N PHE A 51 3.64 -7.15 -15.35
CA PHE A 51 5.08 -7.14 -15.10
C PHE A 51 5.81 -7.14 -16.44
N SER A 52 7.00 -6.52 -16.48
CA SER A 52 7.86 -6.60 -17.66
C SER A 52 8.13 -8.04 -18.05
N SER A 53 8.12 -8.32 -19.35
CA SER A 53 8.47 -9.63 -19.91
C SER A 53 9.93 -10.05 -19.68
N LYS A 54 10.80 -9.12 -19.28
CA LYS A 54 12.20 -9.38 -18.92
C LYS A 54 12.36 -9.97 -17.52
N ILE A 55 11.31 -9.93 -16.70
CA ILE A 55 11.34 -10.46 -15.33
C ILE A 55 11.23 -11.98 -15.35
N ILE A 56 12.08 -12.65 -14.61
CA ILE A 56 12.10 -14.10 -14.50
C ILE A 56 11.39 -14.52 -13.22
N LEU A 57 10.24 -15.20 -13.36
CA LEU A 57 9.46 -15.70 -12.24
C LEU A 57 9.92 -17.10 -11.82
N HIS A 58 9.98 -17.32 -10.51
CA HIS A 58 10.28 -18.61 -9.89
C HIS A 58 9.18 -18.94 -8.89
N ASP A 59 8.73 -20.20 -8.86
CA ASP A 59 7.71 -20.68 -7.93
C ASP A 59 8.24 -21.81 -7.05
N ILE A 60 8.01 -21.72 -5.75
CA ILE A 60 8.28 -22.79 -4.80
C ILE A 60 6.96 -23.31 -4.25
N SER A 61 6.69 -24.57 -4.46
CA SER A 61 5.53 -25.25 -3.86
C SER A 61 5.79 -25.59 -2.40
N VAL A 62 5.09 -24.91 -1.49
CA VAL A 62 5.19 -25.11 -0.04
C VAL A 62 3.84 -25.45 0.57
N PHE A 63 3.70 -26.64 1.14
CA PHE A 63 2.46 -27.15 1.72
C PHE A 63 2.73 -27.90 3.03
N GLY A 64 1.68 -28.08 3.80
CA GLY A 64 1.66 -28.92 5.00
C GLY A 64 1.84 -28.16 6.30
N ASN A 65 2.11 -28.90 7.37
CA ASN A 65 2.32 -28.38 8.72
C ASN A 65 3.59 -27.49 8.81
N PRO A 66 3.76 -26.69 9.87
CA PRO A 66 4.85 -25.71 9.95
C PRO A 66 6.24 -26.25 9.63
N TYR A 67 6.61 -27.45 10.10
CA TYR A 67 7.95 -27.99 9.89
C TYR A 67 8.25 -28.35 8.40
N PRO A 68 7.46 -29.18 7.72
CA PRO A 68 7.71 -29.49 6.29
C PRO A 68 7.56 -28.23 5.42
N TYR A 69 6.66 -27.30 5.75
CA TYR A 69 6.55 -26.02 5.08
C TYR A 69 7.86 -25.22 5.15
N LEU A 70 8.39 -24.98 6.37
CA LEU A 70 9.62 -24.22 6.57
C LEU A 70 10.83 -24.93 5.95
N LYS A 71 10.89 -26.26 5.98
CA LYS A 71 11.95 -27.05 5.33
C LYS A 71 11.95 -26.83 3.82
N LYS A 72 10.78 -26.97 3.17
CA LYS A 72 10.64 -26.74 1.72
C LYS A 72 10.96 -25.29 1.34
N TYR A 73 10.45 -24.32 2.11
CA TYR A 73 10.73 -22.90 1.92
C TYR A 73 12.24 -22.63 1.99
N SER A 74 12.91 -23.11 3.01
CA SER A 74 14.35 -22.91 3.21
C SER A 74 15.19 -23.56 2.11
N LEU A 75 14.89 -24.82 1.74
CA LEU A 75 15.60 -25.53 0.68
C LEU A 75 15.34 -24.87 -0.68
N GLY A 76 14.11 -24.46 -0.96
CA GLY A 76 13.78 -23.80 -2.21
C GLY A 76 14.55 -22.48 -2.39
N ILE A 77 14.62 -21.64 -1.33
CA ILE A 77 15.40 -20.39 -1.37
C ILE A 77 16.89 -20.70 -1.57
N LYS A 78 17.48 -21.63 -0.79
CA LYS A 78 18.90 -22.01 -0.93
C LYS A 78 19.24 -22.48 -2.34
N ASN A 79 18.44 -23.39 -2.89
CA ASN A 79 18.67 -23.92 -4.23
C ASN A 79 18.57 -22.83 -5.30
N LEU A 80 17.58 -21.94 -5.18
CA LEU A 80 17.38 -20.85 -6.13
C LEU A 80 18.52 -19.83 -6.04
N VAL A 81 18.92 -19.40 -4.84
CA VAL A 81 20.04 -18.46 -4.64
C VAL A 81 21.34 -19.04 -5.17
N ASN A 82 21.61 -20.34 -4.92
CA ASN A 82 22.79 -21.01 -5.47
C ASN A 82 22.77 -21.10 -7.01
N LYS A 83 21.59 -21.24 -7.60
CA LYS A 83 21.43 -21.28 -9.07
C LYS A 83 21.60 -19.90 -9.70
N ILE A 84 20.98 -18.89 -9.13
CA ILE A 84 20.93 -17.52 -9.71
C ILE A 84 22.18 -16.74 -9.38
N GLN A 85 22.76 -16.92 -8.17
CA GLN A 85 23.86 -16.10 -7.62
C GLN A 85 23.52 -14.59 -7.72
N PRO A 86 22.44 -14.12 -7.03
CA PRO A 86 22.04 -12.72 -7.09
C PRO A 86 23.06 -11.84 -6.36
N ASP A 87 23.27 -10.62 -6.85
CA ASP A 87 24.06 -9.59 -6.17
C ASP A 87 23.31 -9.10 -4.92
N ILE A 88 21.99 -8.93 -5.05
CA ILE A 88 21.10 -8.45 -3.96
C ILE A 88 19.85 -9.32 -3.88
N ILE A 89 19.44 -9.63 -2.65
CA ILE A 89 18.13 -10.21 -2.34
C ILE A 89 17.30 -9.18 -1.62
N SER A 90 16.10 -8.88 -2.15
CA SER A 90 15.10 -8.04 -1.49
C SER A 90 13.93 -8.90 -0.99
N VAL A 91 13.73 -8.91 0.33
CA VAL A 91 12.66 -9.68 0.97
C VAL A 91 11.45 -8.78 1.21
N CYS A 92 10.35 -9.08 0.51
CA CYS A 92 9.06 -8.37 0.59
C CYS A 92 7.98 -9.27 1.21
N ASP A 93 8.33 -9.99 2.27
CA ASP A 93 7.43 -10.91 2.98
C ASP A 93 7.09 -10.35 4.36
N ASP A 94 5.86 -9.94 4.57
CA ASP A 94 5.40 -9.36 5.84
C ASP A 94 5.32 -10.37 7.00
N GLY A 95 5.52 -11.66 6.71
CA GLY A 95 5.52 -12.73 7.70
C GLY A 95 6.85 -12.92 8.42
N LEU A 96 6.80 -13.58 9.60
CA LEU A 96 8.00 -13.88 10.40
C LEU A 96 9.03 -14.74 9.62
N LYS A 97 8.59 -15.58 8.68
CA LYS A 97 9.49 -16.48 7.92
C LYS A 97 10.51 -15.72 7.07
N GLY A 98 10.11 -14.57 6.49
CA GLY A 98 10.99 -13.70 5.71
C GLY A 98 12.19 -13.21 6.51
N PHE A 99 12.05 -13.02 7.81
CA PHE A 99 13.14 -12.58 8.70
C PHE A 99 14.24 -13.62 8.89
N PHE A 100 14.01 -14.88 8.55
CA PHE A 100 15.02 -15.93 8.58
C PHE A 100 15.85 -16.04 7.31
N VAL A 101 15.50 -15.35 6.24
CA VAL A 101 16.22 -15.42 4.95
C VAL A 101 17.73 -15.16 5.10
N PRO A 102 18.22 -14.17 5.88
CA PRO A 102 19.64 -13.96 6.07
C PRO A 102 20.40 -15.16 6.67
N LYS A 103 19.71 -16.07 7.38
CA LYS A 103 20.29 -17.31 7.93
C LYS A 103 20.33 -18.46 6.92
N LEU A 104 19.66 -18.30 5.78
CA LEU A 104 19.54 -19.33 4.74
C LEU A 104 20.56 -19.20 3.64
N VAL A 105 21.14 -18.02 3.47
CA VAL A 105 22.02 -17.69 2.34
C VAL A 105 23.43 -17.31 2.81
N SER A 106 24.38 -17.25 1.86
CA SER A 106 25.75 -16.87 2.17
C SER A 106 25.85 -15.44 2.69
N LYS A 107 26.75 -15.20 3.65
CA LYS A 107 27.05 -13.85 4.16
C LYS A 107 27.63 -12.89 3.12
N LYS A 108 28.04 -13.40 1.95
CA LYS A 108 28.58 -12.57 0.84
C LYS A 108 27.47 -11.92 0.01
N THR A 109 26.21 -12.39 0.10
CA THR A 109 25.09 -11.83 -0.64
C THR A 109 24.45 -10.71 0.18
N VAL A 110 24.28 -9.55 -0.41
CA VAL A 110 23.56 -8.42 0.20
C VAL A 110 22.10 -8.74 0.32
N ILE A 111 21.53 -8.55 1.51
CA ILE A 111 20.12 -8.85 1.77
C ILE A 111 19.44 -7.65 2.40
N ILE A 112 18.40 -7.14 1.75
CA ILE A 112 17.55 -6.09 2.28
C ILE A 112 16.16 -6.62 2.62
N TYR A 113 15.47 -5.93 3.51
CA TYR A 113 14.08 -6.18 3.83
C TYR A 113 13.23 -4.96 3.49
N GLU A 114 12.11 -5.16 2.82
CA GLU A 114 11.13 -4.11 2.53
C GLU A 114 9.86 -4.34 3.33
N ARG A 115 9.54 -3.41 4.21
CA ARG A 115 8.32 -3.49 5.03
C ARG A 115 7.21 -2.66 4.40
N HIS A 116 6.18 -3.31 3.89
CA HIS A 116 5.07 -2.67 3.19
C HIS A 116 3.82 -2.45 4.05
N VAL A 117 3.83 -2.91 5.30
CA VAL A 117 2.70 -2.79 6.22
C VAL A 117 3.15 -2.26 7.58
N SER A 118 2.32 -1.47 8.26
CA SER A 118 2.56 -1.06 9.65
C SER A 118 2.40 -2.24 10.61
N LYS A 119 3.09 -2.20 11.74
CA LYS A 119 2.92 -3.15 12.85
C LYS A 119 1.49 -3.16 13.42
N ILE A 120 0.82 -2.03 13.36
CA ILE A 120 -0.53 -1.84 13.90
C ILE A 120 -1.54 -2.80 13.26
N ILE A 121 -1.35 -3.16 11.99
CA ILE A 121 -2.21 -4.12 11.27
C ILE A 121 -2.39 -5.45 12.02
N GLU A 122 -1.31 -5.96 12.63
CA GLU A 122 -1.34 -7.23 13.33
C GLU A 122 -2.00 -7.16 14.70
N ILE A 123 -1.92 -6.01 15.37
CA ILE A 123 -2.52 -5.79 16.68
C ILE A 123 -4.04 -5.80 16.55
N GLY A 124 -4.60 -5.09 15.55
CA GLY A 124 -6.04 -4.89 15.38
C GLY A 124 -6.61 -3.90 16.40
N VAL A 125 -7.79 -3.35 16.09
CA VAL A 125 -8.40 -2.25 16.86
C VAL A 125 -8.84 -2.72 18.25
N ASP A 126 -9.43 -3.93 18.36
CA ASP A 126 -10.02 -4.47 19.60
C ASP A 126 -9.33 -5.76 20.08
N ALA A 127 -7.99 -5.78 20.02
CA ALA A 127 -7.24 -6.96 20.40
C ALA A 127 -7.26 -7.21 21.92
N SER A 128 -7.57 -8.45 22.33
CA SER A 128 -7.45 -8.89 23.71
C SER A 128 -6.02 -8.75 24.24
N PHE A 129 -5.85 -8.66 25.55
CA PHE A 129 -4.53 -8.57 26.20
C PHE A 129 -3.58 -9.68 25.74
N PHE A 130 -4.04 -10.93 25.70
CA PHE A 130 -3.24 -12.08 25.25
C PHE A 130 -2.80 -11.94 23.79
N LYS A 131 -3.69 -11.42 22.90
CA LYS A 131 -3.33 -11.17 21.50
C LYS A 131 -2.26 -10.06 21.40
N LYS A 132 -2.40 -8.97 22.15
CA LYS A 132 -1.41 -7.88 22.22
C LYS A 132 -0.06 -8.40 22.69
N ALA A 133 -0.01 -9.20 23.77
CA ALA A 133 1.21 -9.80 24.27
C ALA A 133 1.89 -10.73 23.26
N LYS A 134 1.12 -11.62 22.60
CA LYS A 134 1.64 -12.50 21.53
C LYS A 134 2.23 -11.71 20.36
N VAL A 135 1.56 -10.67 19.93
CA VAL A 135 2.02 -9.80 18.84
C VAL A 135 3.27 -9.03 19.25
N SER A 136 3.35 -8.53 20.50
CA SER A 136 4.54 -7.85 21.03
C SER A 136 5.76 -8.77 21.04
N ILE A 137 5.61 -10.02 21.49
CA ILE A 137 6.69 -11.02 21.46
C ILE A 137 7.13 -11.29 20.03
N LYS A 138 6.18 -11.45 19.10
CA LYS A 138 6.49 -11.61 17.67
C LYS A 138 7.34 -10.44 17.15
N PHE A 139 6.98 -9.20 17.48
CA PHE A 139 7.73 -8.03 17.05
C PHE A 139 9.09 -7.87 17.72
N LEU A 140 9.26 -8.32 18.97
CA LEU A 140 10.58 -8.40 19.60
C LEU A 140 11.50 -9.35 18.82
N ILE A 141 11.00 -10.53 18.44
CA ILE A 141 11.73 -11.48 17.61
C ILE A 141 12.05 -10.88 16.25
N MET A 142 11.08 -10.24 15.59
CA MET A 142 11.29 -9.58 14.28
C MET A 142 12.33 -8.47 14.38
N ASN A 143 12.30 -7.61 15.40
CA ASN A 143 13.31 -6.58 15.64
C ASN A 143 14.72 -7.18 15.83
N TYR A 144 14.84 -8.29 16.55
CA TYR A 144 16.13 -8.98 16.72
C TYR A 144 16.64 -9.54 15.39
N LEU A 145 15.80 -10.23 14.63
CA LEU A 145 16.15 -10.83 13.35
C LEU A 145 16.43 -9.76 12.26
N ALA A 146 15.72 -8.64 12.32
CA ALA A 146 15.88 -7.53 11.37
C ALA A 146 17.29 -6.92 11.36
N LYS A 147 18.03 -7.07 12.47
CA LYS A 147 19.45 -6.64 12.55
C LYS A 147 20.38 -7.43 11.63
N SER A 148 19.93 -8.57 11.10
CA SER A 148 20.70 -9.43 10.20
C SER A 148 20.59 -9.03 8.73
N PHE A 149 19.75 -8.06 8.39
CA PHE A 149 19.66 -7.47 7.06
C PHE A 149 20.66 -6.33 6.90
N ASP A 150 21.22 -6.14 5.73
CA ASP A 150 22.14 -5.03 5.43
C ASP A 150 21.39 -3.70 5.48
N LYS A 151 20.16 -3.65 4.95
CA LYS A 151 19.23 -2.53 5.10
C LYS A 151 17.81 -3.02 5.35
N PHE A 152 17.06 -2.22 6.10
CA PHE A 152 15.65 -2.40 6.39
C PHE A 152 14.90 -1.18 5.89
N ILE A 153 14.09 -1.35 4.85
CA ILE A 153 13.40 -0.25 4.16
C ILE A 153 11.99 -0.12 4.72
N VAL A 154 11.63 1.10 5.06
CA VAL A 154 10.28 1.52 5.43
C VAL A 154 9.80 2.61 4.48
N LEU A 155 8.49 2.87 4.45
CA LEU A 155 7.90 3.67 3.39
C LEU A 155 7.70 5.15 3.76
N THR A 156 7.64 5.44 5.06
CA THR A 156 7.44 6.80 5.59
C THR A 156 8.31 7.04 6.82
N GLU A 157 8.54 8.31 7.16
CA GLU A 157 9.26 8.68 8.39
C GLU A 157 8.53 8.16 9.64
N ASP A 158 7.20 8.13 9.65
CA ASP A 158 6.41 7.62 10.77
C ASP A 158 6.71 6.14 11.06
N ASN A 159 7.00 5.35 10.01
CA ASN A 159 7.37 3.94 10.18
C ASN A 159 8.70 3.73 10.91
N ILE A 160 9.58 4.74 10.96
CA ILE A 160 10.85 4.64 11.70
C ILE A 160 10.57 4.36 13.18
N SER A 161 9.58 5.03 13.75
CA SER A 161 9.20 4.87 15.15
C SER A 161 8.72 3.45 15.52
N GLU A 162 8.26 2.70 14.52
CA GLU A 162 7.84 1.30 14.71
C GLU A 162 9.02 0.34 14.92
N TRP A 163 10.25 0.70 14.53
CA TRP A 163 11.40 -0.19 14.50
C TRP A 163 12.61 0.36 15.27
N ASN A 164 13.18 -0.45 16.16
CA ASN A 164 14.42 -0.10 16.87
C ASN A 164 15.63 -0.71 16.15
N LEU A 165 16.00 -0.11 15.01
CA LEU A 165 17.06 -0.58 14.13
C LEU A 165 17.97 0.58 13.71
N LYS A 166 19.27 0.31 13.55
CA LYS A 166 20.26 1.29 13.05
C LYS A 166 20.39 1.29 11.52
N ASN A 167 19.94 0.23 10.87
CA ASN A 167 20.04 0.01 9.42
C ASN A 167 18.75 0.38 8.66
N LEU A 168 17.88 1.20 9.26
CA LEU A 168 16.68 1.74 8.62
C LEU A 168 17.01 2.71 7.50
N LYS A 169 16.19 2.69 6.46
CA LYS A 169 16.15 3.71 5.41
C LYS A 169 14.72 3.90 4.95
N VAL A 170 14.32 5.14 4.74
CA VAL A 170 13.02 5.48 4.19
C VAL A 170 13.15 5.58 2.68
N ILE A 171 12.35 4.82 1.94
CA ILE A 171 12.15 4.96 0.49
C ILE A 171 10.67 4.75 0.22
N ALA A 172 10.01 5.78 -0.27
CA ALA A 172 8.59 5.74 -0.56
C ALA A 172 8.26 4.81 -1.73
N ASN A 173 7.00 4.40 -1.83
CA ASN A 173 6.54 3.65 -2.98
C ASN A 173 6.43 4.56 -4.22
N PRO A 174 6.80 4.06 -5.41
CA PRO A 174 6.60 4.78 -6.65
C PRO A 174 5.13 4.81 -7.05
N LEU A 175 4.72 5.92 -7.66
CA LEU A 175 3.39 6.13 -8.22
C LEU A 175 3.12 5.16 -9.38
N SER A 176 1.87 4.69 -9.48
CA SER A 176 1.48 3.68 -10.50
C SER A 176 1.27 4.27 -11.88
N PHE A 177 0.72 5.50 -11.94
CA PHE A 177 0.37 6.21 -13.16
C PHE A 177 0.30 7.71 -12.89
N TYR A 178 0.52 8.49 -13.94
CA TYR A 178 0.39 9.95 -13.87
C TYR A 178 -0.30 10.42 -15.16
N PRO A 179 -1.65 10.57 -15.17
CA PRO A 179 -2.38 10.92 -16.37
C PRO A 179 -2.06 12.34 -16.83
N LYS A 180 -2.02 12.55 -18.17
CA LYS A 180 -1.81 13.88 -18.74
C LYS A 180 -2.94 14.84 -18.37
N GLN A 181 -4.18 14.35 -18.41
CA GLN A 181 -5.36 15.12 -18.03
C GLN A 181 -5.63 15.00 -16.53
N SER A 182 -6.20 16.04 -15.95
CA SER A 182 -6.72 16.02 -14.59
C SER A 182 -8.21 15.71 -14.60
N ALA A 183 -8.74 15.23 -13.48
CA ALA A 183 -10.17 15.15 -13.26
C ALA A 183 -10.81 16.54 -13.40
N LEU A 184 -11.98 16.61 -14.02
CA LEU A 184 -12.71 17.88 -14.22
C LEU A 184 -13.31 18.40 -12.91
N LEU A 185 -13.45 17.56 -11.90
CA LEU A 185 -13.98 17.84 -10.55
C LEU A 185 -15.38 18.46 -10.53
N ASN A 186 -16.16 18.28 -11.60
CA ASN A 186 -17.53 18.79 -11.76
C ASN A 186 -18.62 17.72 -11.57
N ASN A 187 -18.22 16.46 -11.42
CA ASN A 187 -19.13 15.37 -11.09
C ASN A 187 -19.49 15.41 -9.59
N LYS A 188 -20.73 15.17 -9.26
CA LYS A 188 -21.19 15.09 -7.86
C LYS A 188 -20.85 13.73 -7.25
N LYS A 189 -19.57 13.36 -7.31
CA LYS A 189 -19.10 12.04 -6.92
C LYS A 189 -17.90 12.12 -5.96
N VAL A 190 -18.06 11.47 -4.82
CA VAL A 190 -16.96 11.13 -3.89
C VAL A 190 -16.57 9.67 -4.12
N ILE A 191 -15.29 9.39 -4.19
CA ILE A 191 -14.77 8.04 -4.38
C ILE A 191 -13.91 7.60 -3.20
N ALA A 192 -14.01 6.32 -2.84
CA ALA A 192 -13.11 5.64 -1.91
C ALA A 192 -12.66 4.30 -2.52
N VAL A 193 -11.40 3.92 -2.32
CA VAL A 193 -10.82 2.72 -2.93
C VAL A 193 -10.07 1.90 -1.89
N GLY A 194 -10.35 0.58 -1.83
CA GLY A 194 -9.64 -0.34 -0.97
C GLY A 194 -10.48 -1.56 -0.58
N LYS A 195 -9.83 -2.60 -0.03
CA LYS A 195 -10.56 -3.78 0.48
C LYS A 195 -11.61 -3.34 1.50
N GLN A 196 -12.85 -3.80 1.35
CA GLN A 196 -13.99 -3.43 2.19
C GLN A 196 -13.91 -4.09 3.59
N GLY A 197 -12.78 -3.96 4.26
CA GLY A 197 -12.51 -4.51 5.58
C GLY A 197 -12.27 -3.42 6.63
N ILE A 198 -12.06 -3.83 7.88
CA ILE A 198 -11.94 -2.93 9.04
C ILE A 198 -10.79 -1.91 8.91
N GLN A 199 -9.70 -2.28 8.23
CA GLN A 199 -8.56 -1.40 8.02
C GLN A 199 -8.95 -0.12 7.29
N LYS A 200 -9.74 -0.22 6.23
CA LYS A 200 -10.11 0.92 5.38
C LYS A 200 -11.16 1.84 6.00
N GLY A 201 -11.77 1.44 7.11
CA GLY A 201 -12.64 2.30 7.91
C GLY A 201 -13.89 2.80 7.17
N PHE A 202 -14.39 2.06 6.19
CA PHE A 202 -15.55 2.47 5.43
C PHE A 202 -16.81 2.58 6.28
N ASP A 203 -16.88 1.90 7.42
CA ASP A 203 -17.93 2.08 8.42
C ASP A 203 -17.93 3.52 8.99
N ARG A 204 -16.75 4.12 9.22
CA ARG A 204 -16.62 5.52 9.64
C ARG A 204 -16.97 6.46 8.49
N LEU A 205 -16.56 6.12 7.26
CA LEU A 205 -16.90 6.90 6.07
C LEU A 205 -18.42 6.96 5.87
N LEU A 206 -19.13 5.85 6.06
CA LEU A 206 -20.58 5.82 5.96
C LEU A 206 -21.26 6.70 7.03
N GLN A 207 -20.70 6.78 8.25
CA GLN A 207 -21.18 7.69 9.28
C GLN A 207 -20.99 9.15 8.87
N SER A 208 -19.82 9.52 8.36
CA SER A 208 -19.56 10.86 7.81
C SER A 208 -20.46 11.16 6.61
N TRP A 209 -20.66 10.18 5.73
CA TRP A 209 -21.48 10.32 4.53
C TRP A 209 -22.95 10.59 4.84
N LYS A 210 -23.48 10.00 5.92
CA LYS A 210 -24.85 10.31 6.40
C LYS A 210 -25.03 11.82 6.65
N ILE A 211 -24.05 12.48 7.24
CA ILE A 211 -24.11 13.93 7.50
C ILE A 211 -24.05 14.72 6.20
N VAL A 212 -23.16 14.30 5.27
CA VAL A 212 -23.03 14.93 3.94
C VAL A 212 -24.33 14.82 3.15
N GLN A 213 -24.90 13.62 3.08
CA GLN A 213 -26.08 13.32 2.28
C GLN A 213 -27.34 14.08 2.73
N GLN A 214 -27.45 14.42 4.02
CA GLN A 214 -28.53 15.26 4.53
C GLN A 214 -28.54 16.68 3.95
N LYS A 215 -27.35 17.22 3.62
CA LYS A 215 -27.19 18.58 3.07
C LYS A 215 -27.02 18.61 1.56
N TYR A 216 -26.46 17.53 0.99
CA TYR A 216 -26.12 17.40 -0.43
C TYR A 216 -26.66 16.08 -0.99
N PRO A 217 -28.00 15.92 -1.08
CA PRO A 217 -28.65 14.66 -1.44
C PRO A 217 -28.38 14.21 -2.88
N ASP A 218 -27.88 15.09 -3.72
CA ASP A 218 -27.54 14.86 -5.12
C ASP A 218 -26.08 14.44 -5.35
N TRP A 219 -25.30 14.28 -4.26
CA TRP A 219 -23.98 13.71 -4.31
C TRP A 219 -23.99 12.20 -4.03
N GLU A 220 -23.06 11.48 -4.65
CA GLU A 220 -22.94 10.04 -4.52
C GLU A 220 -21.55 9.64 -3.96
N LEU A 221 -21.53 8.57 -3.17
CA LEU A 221 -20.32 7.92 -2.69
C LEU A 221 -20.13 6.58 -3.39
N SER A 222 -19.04 6.43 -4.14
CA SER A 222 -18.65 5.18 -4.80
C SER A 222 -17.49 4.52 -4.05
N ILE A 223 -17.66 3.29 -3.59
CA ILE A 223 -16.65 2.51 -2.86
C ILE A 223 -16.22 1.32 -3.72
N TYR A 224 -14.96 1.33 -4.18
CA TYR A 224 -14.36 0.28 -5.01
C TYR A 224 -13.46 -0.61 -4.20
N GLY A 225 -13.64 -1.93 -4.29
CA GLY A 225 -12.71 -2.86 -3.67
C GLY A 225 -13.34 -4.19 -3.28
N LYS A 226 -12.46 -5.17 -3.01
CA LYS A 226 -12.90 -6.52 -2.68
C LYS A 226 -13.82 -6.52 -1.46
N TYR A 227 -15.00 -7.08 -1.63
CA TYR A 227 -15.98 -7.27 -0.57
C TYR A 227 -15.42 -8.15 0.56
N ASP A 228 -15.67 -7.76 1.81
CA ASP A 228 -15.43 -8.57 2.99
C ASP A 228 -16.76 -8.79 3.73
N PRO A 229 -17.28 -10.03 3.75
CA PRO A 229 -18.57 -10.34 4.40
C PRO A 229 -18.64 -9.91 5.88
N LYS A 230 -17.49 -9.83 6.54
CA LYS A 230 -17.40 -9.46 7.96
C LYS A 230 -17.61 -7.95 8.21
N SER A 231 -17.51 -7.13 7.16
CA SER A 231 -17.63 -5.66 7.30
C SER A 231 -19.05 -5.15 7.42
N ASN A 232 -20.07 -5.91 6.95
CA ASN A 232 -21.48 -5.56 6.99
C ASN A 232 -21.83 -4.16 6.45
N LEU A 233 -21.02 -3.59 5.54
CA LEU A 233 -21.16 -2.20 5.08
C LEU A 233 -22.50 -1.92 4.40
N VAL A 234 -23.00 -2.87 3.61
CA VAL A 234 -24.31 -2.74 2.94
C VAL A 234 -25.44 -2.64 3.96
N SER A 235 -25.40 -3.48 5.01
CA SER A 235 -26.39 -3.41 6.10
C SER A 235 -26.28 -2.10 6.88
N LEU A 236 -25.06 -1.62 7.11
CA LEU A 236 -24.82 -0.35 7.77
C LEU A 236 -25.37 0.83 6.93
N ALA A 237 -25.17 0.83 5.62
CA ALA A 237 -25.73 1.87 4.73
C ALA A 237 -27.26 1.94 4.83
N LYS A 238 -27.93 0.78 4.86
CA LYS A 238 -29.41 0.71 5.07
C LYS A 238 -29.82 1.23 6.45
N GLN A 239 -29.12 0.83 7.53
CA GLN A 239 -29.38 1.32 8.87
C GLN A 239 -29.24 2.84 8.99
N LEU A 240 -28.27 3.41 8.26
CA LEU A 240 -28.03 4.85 8.19
C LEU A 240 -28.99 5.59 7.24
N ARG A 241 -29.77 4.86 6.43
CA ARG A 241 -30.69 5.36 5.40
C ARG A 241 -29.99 6.17 4.31
N ILE A 242 -28.82 5.66 3.84
CA ILE A 242 -28.00 6.26 2.79
C ILE A 242 -27.76 5.30 1.60
N GLU A 243 -28.47 4.18 1.56
CA GLU A 243 -28.29 3.14 0.52
C GLU A 243 -28.53 3.64 -0.90
N ASN A 244 -29.30 4.70 -1.09
CA ASN A 244 -29.60 5.28 -2.40
C ASN A 244 -28.47 6.16 -2.95
N SER A 245 -27.54 6.62 -2.07
CA SER A 245 -26.42 7.50 -2.44
C SER A 245 -25.04 6.84 -2.26
N VAL A 246 -25.00 5.57 -1.81
CA VAL A 246 -23.74 4.82 -1.61
C VAL A 246 -23.73 3.59 -2.48
N HIS A 247 -22.71 3.49 -3.33
CA HIS A 247 -22.55 2.38 -4.28
C HIS A 247 -21.29 1.59 -4.00
N PHE A 248 -21.41 0.26 -3.91
CA PHE A 248 -20.30 -0.66 -3.66
C PHE A 248 -19.96 -1.42 -4.94
N PHE A 249 -18.68 -1.40 -5.30
CA PHE A 249 -18.16 -2.04 -6.51
C PHE A 249 -17.02 -2.99 -6.19
N GLU A 250 -16.85 -4.01 -7.02
CA GLU A 250 -15.69 -4.88 -7.01
C GLU A 250 -14.40 -4.13 -7.43
N PRO A 251 -13.21 -4.69 -7.17
CA PRO A 251 -11.96 -4.11 -7.62
C PRO A 251 -11.94 -3.91 -9.15
N VAL A 252 -11.49 -2.75 -9.60
CA VAL A 252 -11.31 -2.44 -11.02
C VAL A 252 -9.82 -2.41 -11.37
N LYS A 253 -9.47 -2.88 -12.56
CA LYS A 253 -8.09 -2.82 -13.05
C LYS A 253 -7.68 -1.37 -13.36
N ASN A 254 -8.58 -0.62 -13.98
CA ASN A 254 -8.38 0.78 -14.35
C ASN A 254 -8.98 1.71 -13.27
N VAL A 255 -8.30 1.82 -12.13
CA VAL A 255 -8.70 2.74 -11.06
C VAL A 255 -8.51 4.21 -11.46
N GLU A 256 -7.57 4.50 -12.35
CA GLU A 256 -7.31 5.84 -12.91
C GLU A 256 -8.57 6.44 -13.51
N GLU A 257 -9.28 5.68 -14.36
CA GLU A 257 -10.55 6.13 -14.97
C GLU A 257 -11.59 6.51 -13.90
N LYS A 258 -11.73 5.70 -12.86
CA LYS A 258 -12.71 5.96 -11.78
C LYS A 258 -12.34 7.17 -10.91
N LEU A 259 -11.06 7.43 -10.75
CA LEU A 259 -10.56 8.64 -10.10
C LEU A 259 -10.80 9.88 -10.99
N LEU A 260 -10.52 9.81 -12.28
CA LEU A 260 -10.76 10.92 -13.23
C LEU A 260 -12.26 11.28 -13.34
N GLU A 261 -13.17 10.33 -13.13
CA GLU A 261 -14.63 10.53 -13.07
C GLU A 261 -15.11 11.14 -11.74
N SER A 262 -14.24 11.36 -10.77
CA SER A 262 -14.64 11.74 -9.41
C SER A 262 -14.16 13.15 -9.05
N SER A 263 -14.81 13.79 -8.08
CA SER A 263 -14.49 15.17 -7.67
C SER A 263 -13.76 15.24 -6.33
N ILE A 264 -13.91 14.25 -5.46
CA ILE A 264 -13.28 14.20 -4.13
C ILE A 264 -12.90 12.75 -3.84
N PHE A 265 -11.71 12.54 -3.29
CA PHE A 265 -11.27 11.24 -2.78
C PHE A 265 -11.40 11.19 -1.27
N ALA A 266 -12.11 10.18 -0.74
CA ALA A 266 -12.29 9.96 0.68
C ALA A 266 -11.41 8.81 1.19
N PHE A 267 -10.50 9.10 2.13
CA PHE A 267 -9.57 8.13 2.70
C PHE A 267 -9.82 7.95 4.20
N SER A 268 -10.63 6.96 4.53
CA SER A 268 -11.13 6.74 5.89
C SER A 268 -10.35 5.67 6.68
N SER A 269 -9.16 5.29 6.23
CA SER A 269 -8.36 4.21 6.82
C SER A 269 -8.07 4.43 8.31
N ARG A 270 -8.04 3.33 9.07
CA ARG A 270 -7.65 3.34 10.48
C ARG A 270 -6.14 3.30 10.66
N PHE A 271 -5.45 2.68 9.72
CA PHE A 271 -3.98 2.55 9.68
C PHE A 271 -3.55 2.12 8.27
N GLU A 272 -2.34 2.47 7.89
CA GLU A 272 -1.75 2.18 6.58
C GLU A 272 -0.29 1.71 6.69
N GLY A 273 0.25 1.20 5.59
CA GLY A 273 1.69 1.08 5.41
C GLY A 273 2.27 2.29 4.67
N PHE A 274 1.47 2.87 3.75
CA PHE A 274 1.83 4.05 2.96
C PHE A 274 0.59 4.83 2.50
N GLY A 275 -0.30 4.19 1.74
CA GLY A 275 -1.48 4.84 1.18
C GLY A 275 -1.38 5.06 -0.34
N MET A 276 -1.08 4.00 -1.10
CA MET A 276 -0.95 4.07 -2.57
C MET A 276 -2.09 4.81 -3.25
N VAL A 277 -3.32 4.55 -2.82
CA VAL A 277 -4.51 5.16 -3.44
C VAL A 277 -4.63 6.68 -3.18
N LEU A 278 -3.97 7.21 -2.14
CA LEU A 278 -3.86 8.67 -1.95
C LEU A 278 -3.04 9.31 -3.05
N ILE A 279 -1.84 8.79 -3.30
CA ILE A 279 -0.96 9.32 -4.35
C ILE A 279 -1.58 9.12 -5.75
N GLU A 280 -2.37 8.06 -5.95
CA GLU A 280 -3.10 7.80 -7.20
C GLU A 280 -4.23 8.83 -7.42
N ALA A 281 -4.99 9.16 -6.38
CA ALA A 281 -6.02 10.20 -6.45
C ALA A 281 -5.40 11.58 -6.71
N MET A 282 -4.30 11.91 -6.01
CA MET A 282 -3.55 13.15 -6.23
C MET A 282 -3.00 13.24 -7.66
N ALA A 283 -2.52 12.14 -8.24
CA ALA A 283 -2.04 12.09 -9.63
C ALA A 283 -3.12 12.42 -10.65
N CYS A 284 -4.36 12.04 -10.35
CA CYS A 284 -5.52 12.43 -11.15
C CYS A 284 -5.98 13.88 -10.90
N GLY A 285 -5.35 14.61 -9.98
CA GLY A 285 -5.78 15.95 -9.58
C GLY A 285 -7.06 15.95 -8.75
N VAL A 286 -7.36 14.84 -8.04
CA VAL A 286 -8.52 14.72 -7.17
C VAL A 286 -8.11 15.06 -5.74
N PRO A 287 -8.67 16.11 -5.13
CA PRO A 287 -8.33 16.49 -3.76
C PRO A 287 -8.79 15.43 -2.78
N CYS A 288 -7.95 15.17 -1.77
CA CYS A 288 -8.16 14.12 -0.80
C CYS A 288 -8.68 14.68 0.53
N VAL A 289 -9.68 14.02 1.12
CA VAL A 289 -10.02 14.16 2.53
C VAL A 289 -9.61 12.87 3.24
N SER A 290 -8.71 12.95 4.19
CA SER A 290 -8.12 11.79 4.85
C SER A 290 -8.23 11.90 6.37
N PHE A 291 -8.52 10.78 7.05
CA PHE A 291 -8.14 10.68 8.44
C PHE A 291 -6.62 10.67 8.55
N ASP A 292 -6.10 11.38 9.55
CA ASP A 292 -4.69 11.32 9.95
C ASP A 292 -4.44 10.01 10.73
N CYS A 293 -4.42 8.90 9.98
CA CYS A 293 -4.16 7.60 10.54
C CYS A 293 -2.65 7.29 10.53
N PRO A 294 -2.17 6.43 11.43
CA PRO A 294 -0.76 6.07 11.47
C PRO A 294 -0.23 5.55 10.13
N CYS A 295 0.95 6.06 9.74
CA CYS A 295 1.77 5.67 8.61
C CYS A 295 1.13 5.92 7.23
N GLY A 296 1.33 7.13 6.73
CA GLY A 296 0.99 7.47 5.34
C GLY A 296 0.42 8.85 5.12
N PRO A 297 -0.81 9.16 5.54
CA PRO A 297 -1.47 10.41 5.16
C PRO A 297 -0.66 11.67 5.46
N THR A 298 -0.10 11.82 6.66
CA THR A 298 0.74 12.95 7.07
C THR A 298 2.01 13.09 6.23
N SER A 299 2.57 11.97 5.75
CA SER A 299 3.74 11.99 4.86
C SER A 299 3.38 12.33 3.41
N ILE A 300 2.10 12.21 3.03
CA ILE A 300 1.63 12.39 1.66
C ILE A 300 0.91 13.72 1.49
N ILE A 301 0.00 14.08 2.38
CA ILE A 301 -0.86 15.26 2.28
C ILE A 301 -0.26 16.41 3.08
N LYS A 302 -0.20 17.58 2.46
CA LYS A 302 -0.01 18.86 3.14
C LYS A 302 -1.38 19.45 3.45
N ASP A 303 -1.74 19.42 4.74
CA ASP A 303 -3.08 19.85 5.19
C ASP A 303 -3.42 21.26 4.72
N ASN A 304 -4.65 21.43 4.23
CA ASN A 304 -5.22 22.66 3.66
C ASN A 304 -4.55 23.17 2.36
N GLU A 305 -3.52 22.49 1.84
CA GLU A 305 -2.83 22.86 0.59
C GLU A 305 -3.24 21.91 -0.57
N ASP A 306 -2.96 20.61 -0.41
CA ASP A 306 -3.18 19.60 -1.45
C ASP A 306 -4.16 18.50 -1.02
N GLY A 307 -4.76 18.65 0.15
CA GLY A 307 -5.78 17.78 0.74
C GLY A 307 -6.14 18.25 2.14
N PHE A 308 -7.01 17.48 2.80
CA PHE A 308 -7.35 17.69 4.20
C PHE A 308 -6.94 16.51 5.05
N LEU A 309 -6.29 16.78 6.19
CA LEU A 309 -6.05 15.83 7.26
C LEU A 309 -7.01 16.09 8.41
N VAL A 310 -7.72 15.06 8.83
CA VAL A 310 -8.71 15.12 9.92
C VAL A 310 -8.27 14.16 11.03
N ALA A 311 -8.47 14.55 12.28
CA ALA A 311 -8.15 13.70 13.42
C ALA A 311 -8.74 12.29 13.25
N ASN A 312 -7.91 11.25 13.50
CA ASN A 312 -8.26 9.87 13.21
C ASN A 312 -9.52 9.41 13.95
N GLY A 313 -10.61 9.23 13.21
CA GLY A 313 -11.90 8.78 13.71
C GLY A 313 -12.91 9.88 14.01
N ASP A 314 -12.58 11.15 13.82
CA ASP A 314 -13.51 12.26 13.92
C ASP A 314 -14.38 12.33 12.65
N THR A 315 -15.49 11.61 12.69
CA THR A 315 -16.43 11.48 11.56
C THR A 315 -17.14 12.78 11.23
N ASP A 316 -17.37 13.66 12.22
CA ASP A 316 -18.04 14.94 12.03
C ASP A 316 -17.12 15.94 11.33
N ALA A 317 -15.86 16.04 11.78
CA ALA A 317 -14.86 16.86 11.11
C ALA A 317 -14.60 16.35 9.68
N PHE A 318 -14.57 15.03 9.46
CA PHE A 318 -14.41 14.45 8.13
C PHE A 318 -15.56 14.84 7.20
N ALA A 319 -16.81 14.73 7.69
CA ALA A 319 -17.98 15.16 6.94
C ALA A 319 -17.93 16.67 6.62
N ASN A 320 -17.50 17.51 7.57
CA ASN A 320 -17.37 18.95 7.37
C ASN A 320 -16.33 19.27 6.27
N LYS A 321 -15.19 18.54 6.21
CA LYS A 321 -14.19 18.73 5.15
C LYS A 321 -14.65 18.25 3.77
N LEU A 322 -15.42 17.15 3.70
CA LEU A 322 -16.12 16.76 2.48
C LEU A 322 -17.09 17.86 2.00
N MET A 323 -17.93 18.35 2.90
CA MET A 323 -18.90 19.41 2.58
C MET A 323 -18.22 20.72 2.17
N GLU A 324 -17.08 21.05 2.75
CA GLU A 324 -16.28 22.22 2.35
C GLU A 324 -15.84 22.13 0.88
N LEU A 325 -15.34 20.96 0.44
CA LEU A 325 -14.96 20.73 -0.96
C LEU A 325 -16.18 20.63 -1.89
N ILE A 326 -17.31 20.13 -1.41
CA ILE A 326 -18.57 20.07 -2.16
C ILE A 326 -19.06 21.49 -2.46
N GLN A 327 -19.02 22.36 -1.47
CA GLN A 327 -19.59 23.71 -1.53
C GLN A 327 -18.68 24.69 -2.30
N LYS A 328 -17.35 24.51 -2.22
CA LYS A 328 -16.37 25.47 -2.73
C LYS A 328 -15.63 24.91 -3.95
N ASP A 329 -16.24 25.07 -5.14
CA ASP A 329 -15.69 24.56 -6.41
C ASP A 329 -14.28 25.07 -6.67
N GLU A 330 -14.03 26.37 -6.48
CA GLU A 330 -12.71 26.97 -6.68
C GLU A 330 -11.65 26.33 -5.77
N LYS A 331 -11.96 26.16 -4.47
CA LYS A 331 -11.05 25.50 -3.52
C LYS A 331 -10.78 24.06 -3.93
N ARG A 332 -11.82 23.34 -4.36
CA ARG A 332 -11.69 21.94 -4.81
C ARG A 332 -10.75 21.85 -6.01
N ILE A 333 -10.88 22.76 -6.99
CA ILE A 333 -10.02 22.79 -8.18
C ILE A 333 -8.59 23.15 -7.81
N LEU A 334 -8.36 24.21 -7.02
CA LEU A 334 -7.02 24.65 -6.63
C LEU A 334 -6.31 23.56 -5.81
N MET A 335 -7.01 22.93 -4.86
CA MET A 335 -6.45 21.83 -4.07
C MET A 335 -6.13 20.60 -4.91
N GLY A 336 -6.96 20.26 -5.92
CA GLY A 336 -6.67 19.20 -6.86
C GLY A 336 -5.44 19.50 -7.75
N GLN A 337 -5.25 20.72 -8.16
CA GLN A 337 -4.05 21.16 -8.92
C GLN A 337 -2.80 21.04 -8.04
N ALA A 338 -2.85 21.51 -6.81
CA ALA A 338 -1.76 21.40 -5.85
C ALA A 338 -1.41 19.93 -5.57
N ALA A 339 -2.43 19.07 -5.40
CA ALA A 339 -2.27 17.63 -5.20
C ALA A 339 -1.51 16.99 -6.38
N LYS A 340 -1.92 17.30 -7.61
CA LYS A 340 -1.28 16.77 -8.82
C LYS A 340 0.17 17.20 -8.97
N GLU A 341 0.50 18.42 -8.61
CA GLU A 341 1.88 18.90 -8.65
C GLU A 341 2.73 18.25 -7.55
N ASN A 342 2.23 18.23 -6.33
CA ASN A 342 2.95 17.72 -5.18
C ASN A 342 3.26 16.21 -5.30
N VAL A 343 2.36 15.43 -5.89
CA VAL A 343 2.54 13.97 -6.02
C VAL A 343 3.68 13.57 -6.95
N LYS A 344 4.21 14.47 -7.78
CA LYS A 344 5.34 14.20 -8.69
C LYS A 344 6.58 13.70 -7.97
N ARG A 345 6.73 14.02 -6.68
CA ARG A 345 7.82 13.49 -5.86
C ARG A 345 7.79 11.96 -5.71
N TYR A 346 6.69 11.31 -6.04
CA TYR A 346 6.52 9.85 -6.04
C TYR A 346 6.60 9.22 -7.44
N LEU A 347 6.89 9.99 -8.47
CA LEU A 347 7.08 9.43 -9.82
C LEU A 347 8.20 8.35 -9.80
N PRO A 348 8.08 7.30 -10.62
CA PRO A 348 9.13 6.29 -10.73
C PRO A 348 10.50 6.91 -11.02
N GLU A 349 10.58 7.95 -11.85
CA GLU A 349 11.80 8.67 -12.18
C GLU A 349 12.44 9.39 -10.98
N THR A 350 11.66 9.65 -9.92
CA THR A 350 12.14 10.27 -8.66
C THR A 350 12.50 9.22 -7.61
N ILE A 351 11.71 8.16 -7.53
CA ILE A 351 11.87 7.11 -6.49
C ILE A 351 12.92 6.08 -6.90
N MET A 352 12.90 5.62 -8.15
CA MET A 352 13.77 4.52 -8.56
C MET A 352 15.27 4.82 -8.55
N PRO A 353 15.73 6.07 -8.80
CA PRO A 353 17.13 6.43 -8.58
C PRO A 353 17.59 6.28 -7.13
N GLN A 354 16.71 6.40 -6.14
CA GLN A 354 17.05 6.17 -4.74
C GLN A 354 17.34 4.69 -4.46
N TRP A 355 16.59 3.79 -5.12
CA TRP A 355 16.83 2.35 -5.08
C TRP A 355 18.13 1.98 -5.80
N ASP A 356 18.35 2.51 -7.00
CA ASP A 356 19.58 2.29 -7.77
C ASP A 356 20.81 2.70 -6.98
N LYS A 357 20.78 3.90 -6.38
CA LYS A 357 21.85 4.41 -5.52
C LYS A 357 22.08 3.49 -4.32
N LEU A 358 21.01 3.10 -3.61
CA LEU A 358 21.11 2.18 -2.48
C LEU A 358 21.76 0.85 -2.88
N PHE A 359 21.33 0.25 -3.98
CA PHE A 359 21.85 -1.02 -4.43
C PHE A 359 23.33 -0.93 -4.79
N LYS A 360 23.75 0.12 -5.47
CA LYS A 360 25.16 0.37 -5.80
C LYS A 360 26.03 0.59 -4.56
N GLU A 361 25.52 1.33 -3.56
CA GLU A 361 26.21 1.55 -2.28
C GLU A 361 26.41 0.27 -1.47
N LEU A 362 25.52 -0.70 -1.61
CA LEU A 362 25.57 -1.95 -0.83
C LEU A 362 26.47 -3.03 -1.44
N ILE A 363 26.77 -2.96 -2.72
CA ILE A 363 27.63 -3.96 -3.42
C ILE A 363 29.08 -3.48 -3.60
N GLN A 364 29.38 -2.23 -3.26
CA GLN A 364 30.75 -1.70 -3.18
C GLN A 364 31.44 -2.18 -1.90
#